data_4e4a722b0f49977a9f442b3de4ba3d66
#
_entry.id   4e4a722b0f49977a9f442b3de4ba3d66
#
_cell.length_a   1.000
_cell.length_b   1.000
_cell.length_c   1.000
_cell.angle_alpha   90.00
_cell.angle_beta   90.00
_cell.angle_gamma   90.00
#
_symmetry.space_group_name_H-M   'P 1'
#
loop_
_entity.id
_entity.type
_entity.pdbx_description
1 polymer ?
#
loop_
_entity_poly.entity_id
_entity_poly.type
_entity_poly.pdbx_seq_one_letter_code
_entity_poly.pdbx_strand_id
1 'polypeptide(L)'
;MKKNILFAIIAFAIISCTNSVQLNQLYEESSSESWIILNYIKYDKKQTFDDLLIEKVYPAIFSYVDSDEAVNNANKQGQKYGRLLRPKKMNDDSTWTFIFMADPFIKNQTTMIRKPLIQKYGEDESKKILDIWFSCFAKKGQESFYGEDIKFEGFKNNVISSPGNNVMVGMNYIKSKNNQQFENATINEILPIVIEYRDPKDELHNLNQKAIEEMRFLRPKRQNNNKSWSYVFMADPYFDEANYFISKPFSQKYGKENVAQILKDIGWNDSFDDRGQILYYLEEVDLSIFK
;
A
#
# COMPACT_ATOMS: atom_id res chain seq x y z
N MET A 1 -18.17 -0.98 -57.88
CA MET A 1 -17.79 -0.18 -56.68
C MET A 1 -18.07 -0.86 -55.31
N LYS A 2 -18.14 -2.20 -55.18
CA LYS A 2 -18.47 -2.87 -53.90
C LYS A 2 -17.31 -3.76 -53.34
N LYS A 3 -16.19 -3.89 -54.03
CA LYS A 3 -15.05 -4.72 -53.54
C LYS A 3 -13.97 -3.98 -52.74
N ASN A 4 -13.91 -2.66 -52.83
CA ASN A 4 -12.83 -1.89 -52.15
C ASN A 4 -13.16 -1.48 -50.73
N ILE A 5 -14.43 -1.57 -50.31
CA ILE A 5 -14.84 -1.19 -48.94
C ILE A 5 -14.56 -2.32 -47.94
N LEU A 6 -14.60 -3.58 -48.40
CA LEU A 6 -14.35 -4.73 -47.52
C LEU A 6 -12.88 -4.86 -47.11
N PHE A 7 -11.95 -4.47 -47.97
CA PHE A 7 -10.49 -4.50 -47.66
C PHE A 7 -10.07 -3.42 -46.66
N ALA A 8 -10.73 -2.24 -46.67
CA ALA A 8 -10.42 -1.17 -45.75
C ALA A 8 -10.89 -1.50 -44.30
N ILE A 9 -12.01 -2.22 -44.15
CA ILE A 9 -12.53 -2.61 -42.84
C ILE A 9 -11.66 -3.69 -42.19
N ILE A 10 -11.12 -4.62 -42.94
CA ILE A 10 -10.24 -5.69 -42.44
C ILE A 10 -8.87 -5.11 -42.04
N ALA A 11 -8.34 -4.16 -42.80
CA ALA A 11 -7.08 -3.48 -42.44
C ALA A 11 -7.22 -2.63 -41.17
N PHE A 12 -8.38 -1.99 -40.95
CA PHE A 12 -8.62 -1.20 -39.74
C PHE A 12 -8.82 -2.08 -38.49
N ALA A 13 -9.44 -3.26 -38.64
CA ALA A 13 -9.61 -4.22 -37.55
C ALA A 13 -8.27 -4.85 -37.11
N ILE A 14 -7.34 -5.11 -38.05
CA ILE A 14 -6.03 -5.68 -37.74
C ILE A 14 -5.13 -4.63 -37.07
N ILE A 15 -5.17 -3.37 -37.51
CA ILE A 15 -4.41 -2.29 -36.88
C ILE A 15 -4.93 -1.97 -35.47
N SER A 16 -6.26 -2.05 -35.27
CA SER A 16 -6.88 -1.87 -33.95
C SER A 16 -6.52 -3.01 -32.97
N CYS A 17 -6.48 -4.27 -33.45
CA CYS A 17 -6.07 -5.40 -32.61
C CYS A 17 -4.57 -5.40 -32.30
N THR A 18 -3.71 -5.05 -33.24
CA THR A 18 -2.26 -4.97 -32.98
C THR A 18 -1.90 -3.81 -32.04
N ASN A 19 -2.56 -2.66 -32.16
CA ASN A 19 -2.34 -1.55 -31.24
C ASN A 19 -2.87 -1.84 -29.82
N SER A 20 -3.98 -2.57 -29.67
CA SER A 20 -4.50 -2.96 -28.36
C SER A 20 -3.64 -4.01 -27.67
N VAL A 21 -3.04 -4.94 -28.42
CA VAL A 21 -2.11 -5.95 -27.90
C VAL A 21 -0.78 -5.30 -27.52
N GLN A 22 -0.23 -4.39 -28.31
CA GLN A 22 0.99 -3.64 -27.95
C GLN A 22 0.79 -2.68 -26.80
N LEU A 23 -0.36 -1.99 -26.71
CA LEU A 23 -0.71 -1.15 -25.56
C LEU A 23 -0.89 -1.98 -24.29
N ASN A 24 -1.52 -3.14 -24.36
CA ASN A 24 -1.64 -4.03 -23.21
C ASN A 24 -0.29 -4.60 -22.78
N GLN A 25 0.60 -4.98 -23.69
CA GLN A 25 1.97 -5.41 -23.34
C GLN A 25 2.80 -4.27 -22.75
N LEU A 26 2.72 -3.06 -23.27
CA LEU A 26 3.41 -1.89 -22.69
C LEU A 26 2.84 -1.49 -21.32
N TYR A 27 1.54 -1.74 -21.04
CA TYR A 27 0.93 -1.54 -19.74
C TYR A 27 1.27 -2.65 -18.72
N GLU A 28 1.54 -3.88 -19.18
CA GLU A 28 1.96 -4.99 -18.32
C GLU A 28 3.41 -4.86 -17.83
N GLU A 29 4.27 -4.17 -18.56
CA GLU A 29 5.69 -3.96 -18.20
C GLU A 29 5.96 -2.72 -17.31
N SER A 30 4.99 -1.82 -17.06
CA SER A 30 5.30 -0.50 -16.52
C SER A 30 4.65 -0.11 -15.18
N SER A 31 3.80 -0.91 -14.54
CA SER A 31 3.26 -0.54 -13.22
C SER A 31 3.19 -1.72 -12.26
N SER A 32 4.14 -1.77 -11.34
CA SER A 32 4.01 -2.58 -10.13
C SER A 32 2.90 -1.97 -9.26
N GLU A 33 1.69 -2.49 -9.39
CA GLU A 33 0.59 -2.12 -8.51
C GLU A 33 0.80 -2.81 -7.16
N SER A 34 0.72 -2.07 -6.08
CA SER A 34 0.70 -2.60 -4.72
C SER A 34 -0.74 -2.71 -4.22
N TRP A 35 -1.07 -3.82 -3.56
CA TRP A 35 -2.34 -4.01 -2.89
C TRP A 35 -2.13 -4.01 -1.38
N ILE A 36 -2.80 -3.12 -0.68
CA ILE A 36 -2.67 -2.87 0.76
C ILE A 36 -4.02 -3.12 1.41
N ILE A 37 -4.04 -3.93 2.47
CA ILE A 37 -5.24 -4.26 3.23
C ILE A 37 -5.02 -3.91 4.69
N LEU A 38 -5.81 -2.98 5.20
CA LEU A 38 -5.85 -2.62 6.62
C LEU A 38 -6.88 -3.48 7.34
N ASN A 39 -6.46 -4.19 8.36
CA ASN A 39 -7.32 -5.04 9.19
C ASN A 39 -7.42 -4.41 10.58
N TYR A 40 -8.57 -3.83 10.91
CA TYR A 40 -8.81 -3.17 12.19
C TYR A 40 -9.31 -4.17 13.22
N ILE A 41 -8.44 -4.51 14.17
CA ILE A 41 -8.66 -5.57 15.15
C ILE A 41 -9.03 -4.96 16.50
N LYS A 42 -10.00 -5.55 17.19
CA LYS A 42 -10.40 -5.16 18.54
C LYS A 42 -9.21 -5.19 19.49
N TYR A 43 -9.22 -4.30 20.49
CA TYR A 43 -8.18 -4.18 21.49
C TYR A 43 -7.78 -5.54 22.13
N ASP A 44 -8.77 -6.30 22.57
CA ASP A 44 -8.61 -7.59 23.28
C ASP A 44 -8.36 -8.79 22.35
N LYS A 45 -8.33 -8.57 21.04
CA LYS A 45 -8.20 -9.63 20.02
C LYS A 45 -6.88 -9.63 19.27
N LYS A 46 -5.94 -8.74 19.60
CA LYS A 46 -4.64 -8.65 18.91
C LYS A 46 -3.93 -10.00 18.85
N GLN A 47 -3.74 -10.64 20.02
CA GLN A 47 -3.02 -11.91 20.10
C GLN A 47 -3.78 -13.04 19.40
N THR A 48 -5.10 -13.14 19.62
CA THR A 48 -5.94 -14.14 18.95
C THR A 48 -5.85 -14.02 17.42
N PHE A 49 -5.83 -12.80 16.89
CA PHE A 49 -5.73 -12.57 15.45
C PHE A 49 -4.34 -12.92 14.91
N ASP A 50 -3.29 -12.54 15.63
CA ASP A 50 -1.90 -12.84 15.28
C ASP A 50 -1.63 -14.35 15.25
N ASP A 51 -2.02 -15.07 16.32
CA ASP A 51 -1.89 -16.52 16.40
C ASP A 51 -2.67 -17.22 15.26
N LEU A 52 -3.90 -16.73 14.98
CA LEU A 52 -4.71 -17.27 13.89
C LEU A 52 -4.03 -17.10 12.52
N LEU A 53 -3.40 -15.95 12.28
CA LEU A 53 -2.63 -15.69 11.06
C LEU A 53 -1.49 -16.69 10.90
N ILE A 54 -0.67 -16.82 11.94
CA ILE A 54 0.57 -17.61 11.89
C ILE A 54 0.28 -19.12 11.93
N GLU A 55 -0.68 -19.56 12.74
CA GLU A 55 -0.92 -21.00 12.92
C GLU A 55 -1.90 -21.61 11.91
N LYS A 56 -2.78 -20.79 11.32
CA LYS A 56 -3.87 -21.30 10.46
C LYS A 56 -3.90 -20.69 9.08
N VAL A 57 -3.91 -19.34 8.98
CA VAL A 57 -4.19 -18.65 7.71
C VAL A 57 -3.00 -18.75 6.75
N TYR A 58 -1.81 -18.34 7.18
CA TYR A 58 -0.62 -18.39 6.32
C TYR A 58 -0.23 -19.82 5.94
N PRO A 59 -0.23 -20.81 6.83
CA PRO A 59 -0.03 -22.21 6.45
C PRO A 59 -1.02 -22.71 5.39
N ALA A 60 -2.28 -22.24 5.43
CA ALA A 60 -3.26 -22.59 4.40
C ALA A 60 -2.98 -21.90 3.07
N ILE A 61 -2.67 -20.60 3.10
CA ILE A 61 -2.34 -19.82 1.89
C ILE A 61 -1.13 -20.41 1.16
N PHE A 62 -0.05 -20.71 1.90
CA PHE A 62 1.18 -21.19 1.29
C PHE A 62 1.10 -22.65 0.80
N SER A 63 0.21 -23.47 1.37
CA SER A 63 -0.02 -24.84 0.90
C SER A 63 -1.12 -24.96 -0.16
N TYR A 64 -1.81 -23.87 -0.49
CA TYR A 64 -2.96 -23.90 -1.40
C TYR A 64 -2.54 -24.15 -2.84
N VAL A 65 -3.25 -25.08 -3.48
CA VAL A 65 -3.11 -25.40 -4.91
C VAL A 65 -4.48 -25.23 -5.58
N ASP A 66 -4.57 -24.28 -6.50
CA ASP A 66 -5.79 -24.09 -7.30
C ASP A 66 -5.84 -25.12 -8.45
N SER A 67 -7.04 -25.51 -8.87
CA SER A 67 -7.25 -26.40 -10.01
C SER A 67 -6.93 -25.73 -11.35
N ASP A 68 -6.96 -24.40 -11.42
CA ASP A 68 -6.52 -23.61 -12.56
C ASP A 68 -5.01 -23.37 -12.46
N GLU A 69 -4.26 -23.82 -13.46
CA GLU A 69 -2.80 -23.69 -13.50
C GLU A 69 -2.35 -22.24 -13.57
N ALA A 70 -3.08 -21.36 -14.26
CA ALA A 70 -2.74 -19.93 -14.34
C ALA A 70 -2.91 -19.25 -12.99
N VAL A 71 -4.01 -19.55 -12.26
CA VAL A 71 -4.24 -19.09 -10.89
C VAL A 71 -3.14 -19.63 -9.96
N ASN A 72 -2.78 -20.89 -10.10
CA ASN A 72 -1.75 -21.53 -9.27
C ASN A 72 -0.38 -20.88 -9.46
N ASN A 73 -0.01 -20.56 -10.70
CA ASN A 73 1.22 -19.85 -11.01
C ASN A 73 1.19 -18.41 -10.45
N ALA A 74 0.05 -17.72 -10.55
CA ALA A 74 -0.13 -16.40 -9.96
C ALA A 74 -0.01 -16.44 -8.42
N ASN A 75 -0.58 -17.47 -7.76
CA ASN A 75 -0.45 -17.67 -6.32
C ASN A 75 1.01 -17.86 -5.89
N LYS A 76 1.77 -18.71 -6.59
CA LYS A 76 3.19 -18.92 -6.30
C LYS A 76 4.03 -17.65 -6.45
N GLN A 77 3.72 -16.81 -7.44
CA GLN A 77 4.35 -15.51 -7.59
C GLN A 77 3.92 -14.55 -6.48
N GLY A 78 2.61 -14.43 -6.19
CA GLY A 78 2.07 -13.58 -5.15
C GLY A 78 2.61 -13.90 -3.75
N GLN A 79 2.83 -15.17 -3.44
CA GLN A 79 3.44 -15.61 -2.18
C GLN A 79 4.87 -15.08 -1.97
N LYS A 80 5.62 -14.79 -3.04
CA LYS A 80 6.98 -14.20 -2.93
C LYS A 80 6.92 -12.75 -2.50
N TYR A 81 5.87 -12.05 -2.88
CA TYR A 81 5.69 -10.61 -2.69
C TYR A 81 4.68 -10.26 -1.59
N GLY A 82 4.05 -11.27 -1.00
CA GLY A 82 3.15 -11.10 0.14
C GLY A 82 3.91 -10.73 1.40
N ARG A 83 3.44 -9.69 2.08
CA ARG A 83 3.99 -9.18 3.34
C ARG A 83 2.91 -9.10 4.40
N LEU A 84 3.28 -9.38 5.64
CA LEU A 84 2.47 -9.13 6.83
C LEU A 84 3.20 -8.10 7.70
N LEU A 85 2.54 -6.98 7.96
CA LEU A 85 3.02 -5.95 8.86
C LEU A 85 2.18 -6.00 10.15
N ARG A 86 2.83 -6.32 11.26
CA ARG A 86 2.23 -6.45 12.60
C ARG A 86 2.27 -5.11 13.34
N PRO A 87 1.19 -4.67 14.01
CA PRO A 87 1.18 -3.41 14.72
C PRO A 87 2.08 -3.44 15.97
N LYS A 88 2.95 -2.44 16.09
CA LYS A 88 3.77 -2.14 17.28
C LYS A 88 3.06 -1.16 18.21
N LYS A 89 2.20 -0.30 17.67
CA LYS A 89 1.47 0.71 18.41
C LYS A 89 -0.03 0.56 18.19
N MET A 90 -0.81 0.72 19.26
CA MET A 90 -2.26 0.77 19.20
C MET A 90 -2.71 2.11 18.60
N ASN A 91 -3.79 2.10 17.86
CA ASN A 91 -4.42 3.29 17.29
C ASN A 91 -5.13 4.11 18.39
N ASP A 92 -5.38 5.39 18.13
CA ASP A 92 -6.06 6.29 19.08
C ASP A 92 -7.51 5.86 19.35
N ASP A 93 -8.15 5.12 18.43
CA ASP A 93 -9.48 4.54 18.59
C ASP A 93 -9.50 3.19 19.34
N SER A 94 -8.40 2.84 20.00
CA SER A 94 -8.22 1.60 20.74
C SER A 94 -8.33 0.32 19.88
N THR A 95 -8.00 0.41 18.60
CA THR A 95 -7.85 -0.75 17.70
C THR A 95 -6.38 -1.04 17.41
N TRP A 96 -6.12 -2.24 16.88
CA TRP A 96 -4.83 -2.60 16.30
C TRP A 96 -4.99 -2.74 14.78
N THR A 97 -4.07 -2.22 14.00
CA THR A 97 -4.13 -2.35 12.54
C THR A 97 -3.03 -3.26 12.02
N PHE A 98 -3.39 -4.48 11.64
CA PHE A 98 -2.51 -5.34 10.85
C PHE A 98 -2.63 -4.95 9.38
N ILE A 99 -1.50 -4.90 8.68
CA ILE A 99 -1.49 -4.57 7.25
C ILE A 99 -0.99 -5.78 6.46
N PHE A 100 -1.79 -6.22 5.49
CA PHE A 100 -1.35 -7.16 4.47
C PHE A 100 -1.00 -6.40 3.21
N MET A 101 0.12 -6.75 2.60
CA MET A 101 0.52 -6.17 1.33
C MET A 101 0.85 -7.27 0.33
N ALA A 102 0.45 -7.07 -0.92
CA ALA A 102 1.04 -7.73 -2.07
C ALA A 102 1.76 -6.65 -2.90
N ASP A 103 3.08 -6.74 -2.98
CA ASP A 103 3.94 -5.68 -3.50
C ASP A 103 5.14 -6.25 -4.29
N PRO A 104 5.00 -6.39 -5.62
CA PRO A 104 3.84 -6.06 -6.45
C PRO A 104 2.65 -7.01 -6.29
N PHE A 105 1.45 -6.51 -6.61
CA PHE A 105 0.24 -7.33 -6.70
C PHE A 105 0.24 -8.14 -8.00
N ILE A 106 0.07 -9.44 -7.88
CA ILE A 106 -0.01 -10.36 -9.02
C ILE A 106 -1.48 -10.56 -9.42
N LYS A 107 -1.82 -10.19 -10.65
CA LYS A 107 -3.17 -10.43 -11.18
C LYS A 107 -3.53 -11.92 -11.14
N ASN A 108 -4.82 -12.20 -10.95
CA ASN A 108 -5.38 -13.55 -10.89
C ASN A 108 -4.93 -14.40 -9.68
N GLN A 109 -4.12 -13.86 -8.77
CA GLN A 109 -3.87 -14.59 -7.52
C GLN A 109 -5.14 -14.72 -6.67
N THR A 110 -5.23 -15.78 -5.91
CA THR A 110 -6.33 -16.00 -4.95
C THR A 110 -6.23 -14.99 -3.81
N THR A 111 -7.23 -14.11 -3.69
CA THR A 111 -7.28 -13.06 -2.66
C THR A 111 -8.15 -13.45 -1.45
N MET A 112 -8.93 -14.53 -1.56
CA MET A 112 -9.86 -14.99 -0.53
C MET A 112 -9.26 -16.15 0.25
N ILE A 113 -9.20 -16.01 1.59
CA ILE A 113 -8.62 -17.04 2.48
C ILE A 113 -9.50 -18.30 2.61
N ARG A 114 -10.80 -18.23 2.26
CA ARG A 114 -11.73 -19.36 2.44
C ARG A 114 -11.31 -20.61 1.67
N LYS A 115 -10.99 -20.48 0.38
CA LYS A 115 -10.58 -21.65 -0.43
C LYS A 115 -9.33 -22.35 0.13
N PRO A 116 -8.24 -21.62 0.43
CA PRO A 116 -7.07 -22.20 1.11
C PRO A 116 -7.39 -22.90 2.43
N LEU A 117 -8.22 -22.29 3.26
CA LEU A 117 -8.63 -22.89 4.54
C LEU A 117 -9.40 -24.21 4.33
N ILE A 118 -10.38 -24.23 3.43
CA ILE A 118 -11.17 -25.44 3.12
C ILE A 118 -10.26 -26.56 2.61
N GLN A 119 -9.36 -26.24 1.68
CA GLN A 119 -8.45 -27.25 1.14
C GLN A 119 -7.56 -27.88 2.22
N LYS A 120 -7.09 -27.07 3.18
CA LYS A 120 -6.16 -27.54 4.22
C LYS A 120 -6.87 -28.21 5.41
N TYR A 121 -8.00 -27.67 5.86
CA TYR A 121 -8.63 -28.04 7.12
C TYR A 121 -10.03 -28.68 6.98
N GLY A 122 -10.60 -28.70 5.76
CA GLY A 122 -11.99 -29.11 5.51
C GLY A 122 -13.01 -28.03 5.85
N GLU A 123 -14.27 -28.23 5.44
CA GLU A 123 -15.35 -27.22 5.55
C GLU A 123 -15.66 -26.84 7.00
N ASP A 124 -15.81 -27.82 7.91
CA ASP A 124 -16.26 -27.58 9.29
C ASP A 124 -15.21 -26.81 10.10
N GLU A 125 -13.93 -27.19 10.00
CA GLU A 125 -12.86 -26.49 10.70
C GLU A 125 -12.59 -25.11 10.10
N SER A 126 -12.68 -24.99 8.78
CA SER A 126 -12.56 -23.69 8.10
C SER A 126 -13.63 -22.70 8.53
N LYS A 127 -14.86 -23.19 8.76
CA LYS A 127 -15.94 -22.35 9.28
C LYS A 127 -15.59 -21.82 10.67
N LYS A 128 -15.10 -22.66 11.58
CA LYS A 128 -14.68 -22.21 12.92
C LYS A 128 -13.55 -21.19 12.86
N ILE A 129 -12.55 -21.41 11.99
CA ILE A 129 -11.44 -20.48 11.77
C ILE A 129 -11.97 -19.13 11.29
N LEU A 130 -12.88 -19.12 10.32
CA LEU A 130 -13.50 -17.90 9.80
C LEU A 130 -14.37 -17.19 10.85
N ASP A 131 -15.10 -17.93 11.69
CA ASP A 131 -15.89 -17.36 12.77
C ASP A 131 -14.98 -16.64 13.79
N ILE A 132 -13.84 -17.23 14.14
CA ILE A 132 -12.82 -16.59 14.99
C ILE A 132 -12.26 -15.37 14.27
N TRP A 133 -11.87 -15.49 13.00
CA TRP A 133 -11.36 -14.42 12.16
C TRP A 133 -12.28 -13.19 12.20
N PHE A 134 -13.57 -13.37 11.86
CA PHE A 134 -14.53 -12.28 11.86
C PHE A 134 -14.82 -11.73 13.25
N SER A 135 -14.72 -12.55 14.31
CA SER A 135 -14.91 -12.09 15.69
C SER A 135 -13.83 -11.11 16.14
N CYS A 136 -12.64 -11.14 15.54
CA CYS A 136 -11.51 -10.28 15.88
C CYS A 136 -11.67 -8.86 15.34
N PHE A 137 -12.43 -8.64 14.28
CA PHE A 137 -12.54 -7.31 13.67
C PHE A 137 -13.31 -6.32 14.54
N ALA A 138 -12.78 -5.11 14.62
CA ALA A 138 -13.50 -3.95 15.13
C ALA A 138 -14.63 -3.54 14.14
N LYS A 139 -15.49 -2.59 14.55
CA LYS A 139 -16.61 -2.11 13.73
C LYS A 139 -16.16 -1.60 12.34
N LYS A 140 -14.96 -1.05 12.25
CA LYS A 140 -14.37 -0.53 11.00
C LYS A 140 -14.03 -1.65 10.01
N GLY A 141 -13.81 -2.87 10.51
CA GLY A 141 -13.59 -4.05 9.69
C GLY A 141 -12.28 -4.05 8.93
N GLN A 142 -12.36 -4.10 7.62
CA GLN A 142 -11.23 -4.17 6.69
C GLN A 142 -11.38 -3.11 5.60
N GLU A 143 -10.27 -2.45 5.26
CA GLU A 143 -10.18 -1.52 4.13
C GLU A 143 -9.11 -2.00 3.15
N SER A 144 -9.32 -1.82 1.86
CA SER A 144 -8.43 -2.28 0.80
C SER A 144 -8.10 -1.15 -0.17
N PHE A 145 -6.82 -1.00 -0.48
CA PHE A 145 -6.29 0.07 -1.32
C PHE A 145 -5.37 -0.51 -2.39
N TYR A 146 -5.39 0.14 -3.56
CA TYR A 146 -4.48 -0.16 -4.66
C TYR A 146 -3.73 1.09 -5.03
N GLY A 147 -2.41 0.99 -5.08
CA GLY A 147 -1.54 2.11 -5.39
C GLY A 147 -0.42 1.74 -6.34
N GLU A 148 0.16 2.74 -6.96
CA GLU A 148 1.38 2.62 -7.76
C GLU A 148 2.44 3.58 -7.21
N ASP A 149 3.71 3.18 -7.24
CA ASP A 149 4.80 4.03 -6.81
C ASP A 149 4.92 5.27 -7.69
N ILE A 150 4.94 6.44 -7.06
CA ILE A 150 5.35 7.67 -7.71
C ILE A 150 6.88 7.71 -7.67
N LYS A 151 7.49 7.70 -8.85
CA LYS A 151 8.95 7.88 -8.95
C LYS A 151 9.30 9.33 -8.64
N PHE A 152 10.12 9.52 -7.63
CA PHE A 152 10.59 10.83 -7.23
C PHE A 152 12.12 10.81 -7.05
N GLU A 153 12.80 11.85 -7.53
CA GLU A 153 14.24 11.99 -7.36
C GLU A 153 14.60 12.06 -5.87
N GLY A 154 15.52 11.23 -5.42
CA GLY A 154 15.87 11.09 -4.01
C GLY A 154 15.23 9.89 -3.30
N PHE A 155 14.17 9.30 -3.84
CA PHE A 155 13.60 8.05 -3.34
C PHE A 155 14.20 6.86 -4.07
N LYS A 156 14.63 5.82 -3.36
CA LYS A 156 15.15 4.60 -3.99
C LYS A 156 14.07 3.74 -4.64
N ASN A 157 12.83 4.12 -4.63
CA ASN A 157 11.69 3.41 -5.22
C ASN A 157 11.90 1.88 -5.32
N ASN A 158 11.09 1.09 -4.64
CA ASN A 158 11.11 -0.38 -4.57
C ASN A 158 12.07 -1.00 -3.52
N VAL A 159 12.50 -0.26 -2.52
CA VAL A 159 13.18 -0.88 -1.37
C VAL A 159 12.11 -1.56 -0.53
N ILE A 160 12.24 -2.88 -0.40
CA ILE A 160 11.41 -3.68 0.49
C ILE A 160 12.25 -4.00 1.70
N SER A 161 11.78 -3.65 2.90
CA SER A 161 12.49 -3.97 4.12
C SER A 161 12.55 -5.49 4.33
N SER A 162 13.48 -5.93 5.17
CA SER A 162 13.60 -7.34 5.53
C SER A 162 12.73 -7.65 6.76
N PRO A 163 12.32 -8.91 6.95
CA PRO A 163 11.63 -9.35 8.15
C PRO A 163 12.32 -8.89 9.44
N GLY A 164 11.53 -8.45 10.41
CA GLY A 164 12.00 -7.89 11.68
C GLY A 164 12.30 -6.39 11.64
N ASN A 165 12.32 -5.75 10.48
CA ASN A 165 12.47 -4.31 10.38
C ASN A 165 11.17 -3.58 10.74
N ASN A 166 11.34 -2.37 11.27
CA ASN A 166 10.23 -1.45 11.48
C ASN A 166 9.79 -0.85 10.15
N VAL A 167 8.48 -0.70 9.99
CA VAL A 167 7.85 -0.04 8.84
C VAL A 167 6.84 0.98 9.35
N MET A 168 6.85 2.18 8.77
CA MET A 168 5.80 3.16 9.02
C MET A 168 4.94 3.31 7.76
N VAL A 169 3.62 3.24 7.92
CA VAL A 169 2.65 3.47 6.85
C VAL A 169 1.78 4.66 7.22
N GLY A 170 1.84 5.71 6.40
CA GLY A 170 1.01 6.90 6.52
C GLY A 170 -0.10 6.90 5.49
N MET A 171 -1.34 6.73 5.93
CA MET A 171 -2.53 6.82 5.08
C MET A 171 -3.02 8.26 5.04
N ASN A 172 -3.09 8.84 3.84
CA ASN A 172 -3.59 10.20 3.61
C ASN A 172 -4.94 10.11 2.90
N TYR A 173 -6.00 10.46 3.60
CA TYR A 173 -7.36 10.40 3.08
C TYR A 173 -7.75 11.74 2.48
N ILE A 174 -7.90 11.77 1.15
CA ILE A 174 -8.03 13.00 0.37
C ILE A 174 -9.47 13.13 -0.17
N LYS A 175 -10.05 14.32 -0.07
CA LYS A 175 -11.36 14.64 -0.62
C LYS A 175 -11.44 14.31 -2.11
N SER A 176 -12.59 13.90 -2.58
CA SER A 176 -12.84 13.49 -3.96
C SER A 176 -12.32 14.48 -5.01
N LYS A 177 -12.47 15.77 -4.76
CA LYS A 177 -12.13 16.85 -5.71
C LYS A 177 -10.69 17.34 -5.59
N ASN A 178 -9.94 16.92 -4.56
CA ASN A 178 -8.66 17.53 -4.22
C ASN A 178 -7.46 16.61 -4.50
N ASN A 179 -7.64 15.45 -5.15
CA ASN A 179 -6.56 14.51 -5.42
C ASN A 179 -5.40 15.15 -6.20
N GLN A 180 -5.70 15.86 -7.30
CA GLN A 180 -4.66 16.51 -8.11
C GLN A 180 -3.96 17.63 -7.34
N GLN A 181 -4.71 18.41 -6.55
CA GLN A 181 -4.16 19.47 -5.72
C GLN A 181 -3.22 18.91 -4.66
N PHE A 182 -3.64 17.86 -3.96
CA PHE A 182 -2.82 17.18 -2.96
C PHE A 182 -1.53 16.61 -3.57
N GLU A 183 -1.64 15.92 -4.71
CA GLU A 183 -0.49 15.34 -5.38
C GLU A 183 0.49 16.41 -5.86
N ASN A 184 0.00 17.48 -6.50
CA ASN A 184 0.83 18.59 -6.96
C ASN A 184 1.52 19.29 -5.79
N ALA A 185 0.78 19.62 -4.71
CA ALA A 185 1.36 20.21 -3.51
C ALA A 185 2.43 19.30 -2.88
N THR A 186 2.18 17.99 -2.83
CA THR A 186 3.12 17.02 -2.27
C THR A 186 4.39 16.94 -3.11
N ILE A 187 4.26 16.71 -4.43
CA ILE A 187 5.41 16.45 -5.30
C ILE A 187 6.22 17.71 -5.57
N ASN A 188 5.55 18.83 -5.86
CA ASN A 188 6.22 20.03 -6.35
C ASN A 188 6.63 20.99 -5.24
N GLU A 189 5.97 20.96 -4.08
CA GLU A 189 6.22 21.91 -3.00
C GLU A 189 6.79 21.26 -1.75
N ILE A 190 6.22 20.12 -1.30
CA ILE A 190 6.58 19.52 -0.01
C ILE A 190 7.84 18.66 -0.12
N LEU A 191 7.86 17.69 -1.03
CA LEU A 191 8.98 16.76 -1.14
C LEU A 191 10.32 17.45 -1.42
N PRO A 192 10.42 18.48 -2.30
CA PRO A 192 11.67 19.21 -2.47
C PRO A 192 12.19 19.83 -1.16
N ILE A 193 11.30 20.44 -0.36
CA ILE A 193 11.68 21.05 0.93
C ILE A 193 12.15 19.99 1.94
N VAL A 194 11.49 18.82 1.95
CA VAL A 194 11.88 17.70 2.82
C VAL A 194 13.26 17.15 2.43
N ILE A 195 13.54 17.04 1.13
CA ILE A 195 14.84 16.55 0.63
C ILE A 195 15.97 17.55 0.88
N GLU A 196 15.71 18.84 0.72
CA GLU A 196 16.68 19.92 0.99
C GLU A 196 16.94 20.12 2.48
N TYR A 197 16.10 19.56 3.36
CA TYR A 197 16.21 19.77 4.79
C TYR A 197 17.54 19.28 5.35
N ARG A 198 18.22 20.16 6.10
CA ARG A 198 19.45 19.84 6.81
C ARG A 198 19.25 19.96 8.32
N ASP A 199 19.30 18.83 9.01
CA ASP A 199 19.30 18.84 10.47
C ASP A 199 20.59 19.49 10.98
N PRO A 200 20.56 20.34 12.02
CA PRO A 200 21.76 20.97 12.61
C PRO A 200 22.76 19.95 13.18
N LYS A 201 22.31 18.76 13.54
CA LYS A 201 23.17 17.67 14.01
C LYS A 201 23.51 16.75 12.82
N ASP A 202 24.79 16.64 12.50
CA ASP A 202 25.25 15.85 11.34
C ASP A 202 24.80 14.38 11.39
N GLU A 203 24.77 13.75 12.57
CA GLU A 203 24.27 12.38 12.74
C GLU A 203 22.82 12.23 12.34
N LEU A 204 21.95 13.17 12.80
CA LEU A 204 20.53 13.19 12.43
C LEU A 204 20.34 13.59 10.96
N HIS A 205 21.18 14.46 10.42
CA HIS A 205 21.15 14.79 9.01
C HIS A 205 21.38 13.55 8.14
N ASN A 206 22.46 12.79 8.42
CA ASN A 206 22.77 11.57 7.68
C ASN A 206 21.67 10.52 7.82
N LEU A 207 21.09 10.38 9.00
CA LEU A 207 19.96 9.48 9.24
C LEU A 207 18.71 9.91 8.45
N ASN A 208 18.42 11.22 8.41
CA ASN A 208 17.31 11.77 7.65
C ASN A 208 17.48 11.54 6.14
N GLN A 209 18.69 11.72 5.60
CA GLN A 209 18.98 11.43 4.19
C GLN A 209 18.73 9.95 3.87
N LYS A 210 19.23 9.05 4.72
CA LYS A 210 18.97 7.62 4.57
C LYS A 210 17.47 7.31 4.65
N ALA A 211 16.75 7.95 5.59
CA ALA A 211 15.31 7.75 5.74
C ALA A 211 14.52 8.22 4.50
N ILE A 212 14.93 9.34 3.89
CA ILE A 212 14.31 9.85 2.65
C ILE A 212 14.54 8.86 1.50
N GLU A 213 15.73 8.31 1.36
CA GLU A 213 16.03 7.32 0.32
C GLU A 213 15.15 6.07 0.41
N GLU A 214 14.78 5.66 1.63
CA GLU A 214 13.94 4.48 1.91
C GLU A 214 12.43 4.82 1.98
N MET A 215 12.03 6.05 1.61
CA MET A 215 10.63 6.43 1.52
C MET A 215 10.01 6.03 0.20
N ARG A 216 8.72 5.72 0.25
CA ARG A 216 7.88 5.47 -0.90
C ARG A 216 6.61 6.31 -0.83
N PHE A 217 6.14 6.76 -1.96
CA PHE A 217 4.87 7.46 -2.09
C PHE A 217 4.00 6.76 -3.13
N LEU A 218 2.88 6.21 -2.71
CA LEU A 218 1.96 5.46 -3.57
C LEU A 218 0.76 6.33 -3.94
N ARG A 219 0.55 6.50 -5.24
CA ARG A 219 -0.64 7.11 -5.81
C ARG A 219 -1.78 6.10 -5.87
N PRO A 220 -3.02 6.45 -5.47
CA PRO A 220 -4.15 5.54 -5.57
C PRO A 220 -4.55 5.29 -7.03
N LYS A 221 -4.79 4.03 -7.38
CA LYS A 221 -5.28 3.59 -8.70
C LYS A 221 -6.80 3.75 -8.85
N ARG A 222 -7.53 3.82 -7.74
CA ARG A 222 -8.99 3.95 -7.72
C ARG A 222 -9.47 4.70 -6.49
N GLN A 223 -10.66 5.28 -6.60
CA GLN A 223 -11.35 5.89 -5.47
C GLN A 223 -11.83 4.85 -4.47
N ASN A 224 -11.90 5.26 -3.22
CA ASN A 224 -12.56 4.51 -2.16
C ASN A 224 -14.10 4.50 -2.36
N ASN A 225 -14.80 3.61 -1.69
CA ASN A 225 -16.26 3.51 -1.78
C ASN A 225 -16.99 4.82 -1.42
N ASN A 226 -16.43 5.64 -0.54
CA ASN A 226 -16.93 6.96 -0.17
C ASN A 226 -16.47 8.09 -1.11
N LYS A 227 -15.90 7.74 -2.26
CA LYS A 227 -15.37 8.64 -3.30
C LYS A 227 -14.14 9.46 -2.88
N SER A 228 -13.56 9.24 -1.71
CA SER A 228 -12.24 9.80 -1.35
C SER A 228 -11.11 9.09 -2.07
N TRP A 229 -9.88 9.61 -1.96
CA TRP A 229 -8.66 8.98 -2.43
C TRP A 229 -7.75 8.66 -1.24
N SER A 230 -6.98 7.57 -1.31
CA SER A 230 -6.01 7.20 -0.27
C SER A 230 -4.61 7.15 -0.84
N TYR A 231 -3.83 8.19 -0.58
CA TYR A 231 -2.39 8.20 -0.85
C TYR A 231 -1.64 7.56 0.31
N VAL A 232 -0.58 6.83 0.01
CA VAL A 232 0.18 6.11 1.03
C VAL A 232 1.63 6.58 1.01
N PHE A 233 2.12 7.06 2.16
CA PHE A 233 3.54 7.20 2.43
C PHE A 233 4.03 5.98 3.19
N MET A 234 5.19 5.47 2.82
CA MET A 234 5.85 4.40 3.55
C MET A 234 7.29 4.79 3.85
N ALA A 235 7.72 4.56 5.07
CA ALA A 235 9.13 4.43 5.40
C ALA A 235 9.44 2.95 5.60
N ASP A 236 10.27 2.38 4.72
CA ASP A 236 10.42 0.95 4.55
C ASP A 236 11.90 0.58 4.21
N PRO A 237 12.78 0.49 5.24
CA PRO A 237 12.53 0.48 6.69
C PRO A 237 12.29 1.87 7.31
N TYR A 238 11.64 1.85 8.49
CA TYR A 238 11.45 3.03 9.34
C TYR A 238 12.54 3.15 10.39
N PHE A 239 13.10 4.34 10.54
CA PHE A 239 14.14 4.68 11.54
C PHE A 239 13.56 5.58 12.63
N ASP A 240 13.49 5.11 13.87
CA ASP A 240 12.79 5.79 14.98
C ASP A 240 13.25 7.24 15.23
N GLU A 241 14.55 7.54 15.03
CA GLU A 241 15.12 8.87 15.29
C GLU A 241 15.05 9.81 14.08
N ALA A 242 14.73 9.30 12.89
CA ALA A 242 14.65 10.13 11.69
C ALA A 242 13.42 11.03 11.68
N ASN A 243 13.51 12.15 10.98
CA ASN A 243 12.41 13.08 10.84
C ASN A 243 11.55 12.75 9.61
N TYR A 244 10.32 12.32 9.84
CA TYR A 244 9.32 12.08 8.80
C TYR A 244 8.24 13.17 8.73
N PHE A 245 8.35 14.21 9.55
CA PHE A 245 7.36 15.27 9.64
C PHE A 245 7.80 16.50 8.87
N ILE A 246 6.92 17.03 8.06
CA ILE A 246 7.15 18.23 7.24
C ILE A 246 7.35 19.51 8.07
N SER A 247 6.92 19.52 9.32
CA SER A 247 6.98 20.71 10.18
C SER A 247 8.40 21.23 10.41
N LYS A 248 9.40 20.35 10.60
CA LYS A 248 10.79 20.77 10.77
C LYS A 248 11.38 21.38 9.50
N PRO A 249 11.34 20.71 8.32
CA PRO A 249 11.79 21.29 7.05
C PRO A 249 11.15 22.63 6.73
N PHE A 250 9.83 22.73 6.86
CA PHE A 250 9.11 23.97 6.60
C PHE A 250 9.44 25.06 7.60
N SER A 251 9.60 24.75 8.89
CA SER A 251 10.01 25.73 9.90
C SER A 251 11.41 26.26 9.64
N GLN A 252 12.33 25.42 9.16
CA GLN A 252 13.69 25.86 8.79
C GLN A 252 13.66 26.82 7.59
N LYS A 253 12.84 26.53 6.59
CA LYS A 253 12.79 27.33 5.35
C LYS A 253 11.99 28.63 5.49
N TYR A 254 10.90 28.61 6.23
CA TYR A 254 9.91 29.71 6.23
C TYR A 254 9.66 30.35 7.61
N GLY A 255 10.21 29.79 8.69
CA GLY A 255 9.85 30.17 10.06
C GLY A 255 8.63 29.37 10.58
N LYS A 256 8.67 29.01 11.84
CA LYS A 256 7.66 28.15 12.48
C LYS A 256 6.24 28.72 12.41
N GLU A 257 6.13 30.02 12.53
CA GLU A 257 4.86 30.79 12.53
C GLU A 257 4.16 30.77 11.17
N ASN A 258 4.90 30.59 10.09
CA ASN A 258 4.37 30.65 8.71
C ASN A 258 3.95 29.27 8.16
N VAL A 259 4.36 28.17 8.79
CA VAL A 259 4.15 26.81 8.27
C VAL A 259 2.67 26.53 7.98
N ALA A 260 1.78 26.84 8.94
CA ALA A 260 0.36 26.55 8.77
C ALA A 260 -0.27 27.32 7.61
N GLN A 261 0.11 28.58 7.44
CA GLN A 261 -0.39 29.42 6.34
C GLN A 261 0.12 28.92 5.00
N ILE A 262 1.40 28.58 4.88
CA ILE A 262 1.99 28.07 3.64
C ILE A 262 1.34 26.76 3.22
N LEU A 263 1.16 25.80 4.16
CA LEU A 263 0.49 24.52 3.87
C LEU A 263 -0.97 24.71 3.43
N LYS A 264 -1.63 25.76 3.92
CA LYS A 264 -2.95 26.16 3.46
C LYS A 264 -2.91 26.78 2.07
N ASP A 265 -1.97 27.69 1.81
CA ASP A 265 -1.86 28.41 0.53
C ASP A 265 -1.56 27.48 -0.65
N ILE A 266 -0.73 26.44 -0.44
CA ILE A 266 -0.53 25.38 -1.42
C ILE A 266 -1.69 24.38 -1.49
N GLY A 267 -2.71 24.53 -0.63
CA GLY A 267 -3.92 23.71 -0.61
C GLY A 267 -3.74 22.30 -0.05
N TRP A 268 -2.58 22.02 0.59
CA TRP A 268 -2.31 20.70 1.12
C TRP A 268 -3.22 20.36 2.30
N ASN A 269 -3.33 21.25 3.29
CA ASN A 269 -4.20 21.03 4.46
C ASN A 269 -5.69 20.89 4.08
N ASP A 270 -6.15 21.67 3.11
CA ASP A 270 -7.56 21.68 2.68
C ASP A 270 -7.92 20.44 1.85
N SER A 271 -6.93 19.67 1.42
CA SER A 271 -7.12 18.47 0.61
C SER A 271 -7.62 17.27 1.40
N PHE A 272 -7.35 17.18 2.70
CA PHE A 272 -7.74 16.04 3.53
C PHE A 272 -9.25 15.98 3.76
N ASP A 273 -9.81 14.76 3.76
CA ASP A 273 -11.15 14.50 4.28
C ASP A 273 -11.13 14.46 5.83
N ASP A 274 -12.28 14.18 6.45
CA ASP A 274 -12.43 14.20 7.92
C ASP A 274 -11.55 13.18 8.66
N ARG A 275 -10.99 12.18 7.95
CA ARG A 275 -10.07 11.19 8.52
C ARG A 275 -8.63 11.71 8.58
N GLY A 276 -8.29 12.69 7.75
CA GLY A 276 -6.97 13.31 7.73
C GLY A 276 -5.86 12.34 7.33
N GLN A 277 -4.77 12.39 8.09
CA GLN A 277 -3.63 11.48 7.98
C GLN A 277 -3.61 10.54 9.20
N ILE A 278 -3.42 9.24 8.95
CA ILE A 278 -3.27 8.23 10.01
C ILE A 278 -1.94 7.52 9.81
N LEU A 279 -1.13 7.44 10.88
CA LEU A 279 0.17 6.78 10.87
C LEU A 279 0.10 5.44 11.61
N TYR A 280 0.60 4.39 10.98
CA TYR A 280 0.74 3.05 11.54
C TYR A 280 2.21 2.70 11.70
N TYR A 281 2.60 2.31 12.92
CA TYR A 281 3.93 1.84 13.26
C TYR A 281 3.90 0.32 13.39
N LEU A 282 4.69 -0.34 12.57
CA LEU A 282 4.57 -1.76 12.26
C LEU A 282 5.93 -2.44 12.29
N GLU A 283 5.91 -3.77 12.34
CA GLU A 283 7.07 -4.63 12.17
C GLU A 283 6.75 -5.66 11.08
N GLU A 284 7.69 -5.89 10.17
CA GLU A 284 7.53 -6.92 9.15
C GLU A 284 7.73 -8.32 9.72
N VAL A 285 6.74 -9.18 9.50
CA VAL A 285 6.77 -10.58 9.97
C VAL A 285 7.52 -11.45 8.96
N ASP A 286 8.38 -12.33 9.46
CA ASP A 286 9.04 -13.32 8.62
C ASP A 286 8.04 -14.42 8.18
N LEU A 287 7.69 -14.38 6.89
CA LEU A 287 6.85 -15.38 6.26
C LEU A 287 7.66 -16.49 5.56
N SER A 288 8.99 -16.45 5.60
CA SER A 288 9.85 -17.44 4.95
C SER A 288 9.69 -18.84 5.56
N ILE A 289 9.25 -18.92 6.83
CA ILE A 289 8.95 -20.15 7.53
C ILE A 289 7.82 -20.99 6.89
N PHE A 290 7.02 -20.37 6.00
CA PHE A 290 5.92 -21.04 5.28
C PHE A 290 6.28 -21.35 3.82
N LYS A 291 7.40 -20.84 3.31
CA LYS A 291 7.92 -21.05 1.94
C LYS A 291 8.75 -22.34 1.88
#